data_fdb9a0073f6d495dd8e410c61f7a9b9e
#
_entry.id   fdb9a0073f6d495dd8e410c61f7a9b9e
#
_cell.length_a   1.000
_cell.length_b   1.000
_cell.length_c   1.000
_cell.angle_alpha   90.00
_cell.angle_beta   90.00
_cell.angle_gamma   90.00
#
_symmetry.space_group_name_H-M   'P 1'
#
loop_
_entity.id
_entity.type
_entity.pdbx_description
1 polymer ?
#
loop_
_entity_poly.entity_id
_entity_poly.type
_entity_poly.pdbx_seq_one_letter_code
_entity_poly.pdbx_strand_id
1 'polypeptide(L)'
;CIAYFGGLGAGKTTFTRGLAKGMGLPDEVASPTFAIVNEYHGTGALSLYHFDMYRIIGAESLETTGFYDYPLEENVFAIEWAENIADCLPENRIAVTIEPLSETDRQITIEGGTRFAVLGHGHFGQCGSSCTV
;
A
#
# COMPACT_ATOMS: atom_id res chain seq x y z
N CYS A 1 -7.23 -1.76 2.53
CA CYS A 1 -6.42 -0.68 2.00
C CYS A 1 -5.08 -0.63 2.71
N ILE A 2 -3.99 -0.57 1.96
CA ILE A 2 -2.62 -0.40 2.44
C ILE A 2 -2.11 0.93 1.90
N ALA A 3 -1.83 1.87 2.80
CA ALA A 3 -1.35 3.20 2.45
C ALA A 3 0.16 3.29 2.73
N TYR A 4 0.95 3.58 1.68
CA TYR A 4 2.39 3.72 1.80
C TYR A 4 2.79 5.17 1.97
N PHE A 5 3.66 5.39 2.94
CA PHE A 5 4.31 6.66 3.23
C PHE A 5 5.83 6.49 3.09
N GLY A 6 6.48 7.53 2.66
CA GLY A 6 7.94 7.53 2.45
C GLY A 6 8.33 8.16 1.12
N GLY A 7 9.56 8.69 1.10
CA GLY A 7 10.08 9.42 -0.05
C GLY A 7 10.27 8.59 -1.32
N LEU A 8 10.71 9.27 -2.36
CA LEU A 8 11.08 8.64 -3.62
C LEU A 8 12.22 7.63 -3.39
N GLY A 9 12.10 6.45 -4.00
CA GLY A 9 13.10 5.39 -3.88
C GLY A 9 13.14 4.67 -2.53
N ALA A 10 12.19 4.92 -1.63
CA ALA A 10 12.15 4.26 -0.31
C ALA A 10 11.93 2.75 -0.39
N GLY A 11 11.32 2.24 -1.46
CA GLY A 11 11.05 0.82 -1.67
C GLY A 11 9.57 0.44 -1.66
N LYS A 12 8.66 1.39 -1.86
CA LYS A 12 7.20 1.15 -1.87
C LYS A 12 6.78 0.11 -2.91
N THR A 13 7.26 0.26 -4.14
CA THR A 13 7.00 -0.72 -5.23
C THR A 13 7.59 -2.09 -4.91
N THR A 14 8.78 -2.15 -4.30
CA THR A 14 9.40 -3.41 -3.86
C THR A 14 8.56 -4.11 -2.80
N PHE A 15 8.02 -3.34 -1.84
CA PHE A 15 7.11 -3.87 -0.83
C PHE A 15 5.84 -4.43 -1.49
N THR A 16 5.27 -3.71 -2.47
CA THR A 16 4.08 -4.16 -3.22
C THR A 16 4.33 -5.44 -4.00
N ARG A 17 5.55 -5.65 -4.53
CA ARG A 17 5.92 -6.95 -5.15
C ARG A 17 5.86 -8.09 -4.14
N GLY A 18 6.39 -7.88 -2.94
CA GLY A 18 6.29 -8.85 -1.86
C GLY A 18 4.84 -9.16 -1.47
N LEU A 19 4.01 -8.13 -1.39
CA LEU A 19 2.58 -8.27 -1.14
C LEU A 19 1.89 -9.11 -2.23
N ALA A 20 2.08 -8.76 -3.50
CA ALA A 20 1.50 -9.49 -4.63
C ALA A 20 1.92 -10.97 -4.64
N LYS A 21 3.20 -11.23 -4.38
CA LYS A 21 3.73 -12.59 -4.25
C LYS A 21 3.05 -13.35 -3.11
N GLY A 22 2.87 -12.71 -1.95
CA GLY A 22 2.16 -13.30 -0.80
C GLY A 22 0.68 -13.59 -1.10
N MET A 23 0.07 -12.84 -2.00
CA MET A 23 -1.30 -13.04 -2.49
C MET A 23 -1.40 -14.09 -3.61
N GLY A 24 -0.29 -14.66 -4.07
CA GLY A 24 -0.25 -15.59 -5.20
C GLY A 24 -0.54 -14.95 -6.56
N LEU A 25 -0.29 -13.64 -6.68
CA LEU A 25 -0.45 -12.90 -7.93
C LEU A 25 0.80 -13.03 -8.81
N PRO A 26 0.68 -12.77 -10.15
CA PRO A 26 1.83 -12.76 -11.05
C PRO A 26 2.93 -11.78 -10.60
N ASP A 27 4.18 -12.13 -10.81
CA ASP A 27 5.39 -11.44 -10.29
C ASP A 27 5.80 -10.21 -11.14
N GLU A 28 4.84 -9.58 -11.82
CA GLU A 28 5.08 -8.46 -12.75
C GLU A 28 4.69 -7.10 -12.19
N VAL A 29 4.79 -6.92 -10.86
CA VAL A 29 4.43 -5.65 -10.23
C VAL A 29 5.44 -4.57 -10.60
N ALA A 30 4.94 -3.53 -11.26
CA ALA A 30 5.67 -2.31 -11.63
C ALA A 30 5.03 -1.08 -10.96
N SER A 31 5.79 0.00 -10.84
CA SER A 31 5.22 1.27 -10.37
C SER A 31 4.21 1.82 -11.39
N PRO A 32 3.01 2.24 -10.97
CA PRO A 32 1.98 2.80 -11.85
C PRO A 32 2.19 4.30 -12.15
N THR A 33 3.43 4.80 -12.14
CA THR A 33 3.77 6.23 -12.23
C THR A 33 3.09 6.97 -13.39
N PHE A 34 2.83 6.28 -14.49
CA PHE A 34 2.19 6.88 -15.68
C PHE A 34 0.70 6.56 -15.81
N ALA A 35 0.25 5.50 -15.18
CA ALA A 35 -1.10 4.95 -15.37
C ALA A 35 -2.06 5.25 -14.21
N ILE A 36 -1.58 5.85 -13.11
CA ILE A 36 -2.29 6.08 -11.85
C ILE A 36 -2.62 4.76 -11.13
N VAL A 37 -3.09 3.74 -11.83
CA VAL A 37 -3.41 2.42 -11.27
C VAL A 37 -2.91 1.30 -12.17
N ASN A 38 -2.34 0.28 -11.57
CA ASN A 38 -2.10 -1.03 -12.18
C ASN A 38 -2.95 -2.07 -11.47
N GLU A 39 -3.57 -2.94 -12.24
CA GLU A 39 -4.46 -3.99 -11.75
C GLU A 39 -3.78 -5.35 -11.89
N TYR A 40 -3.78 -6.14 -10.84
CA TYR A 40 -3.22 -7.48 -10.81
C TYR A 40 -4.29 -8.47 -10.38
N HIS A 41 -4.60 -9.39 -11.28
CA HIS A 41 -5.62 -10.43 -11.09
C HIS A 41 -4.94 -11.79 -11.06
N GLY A 42 -5.24 -12.58 -10.04
CA GLY A 42 -4.80 -13.97 -9.93
C GLY A 42 -5.96 -14.96 -10.13
N THR A 43 -5.66 -16.22 -9.90
CA THR A 43 -6.66 -17.29 -9.90
C THR A 43 -7.46 -17.33 -8.59
N GLY A 44 -7.06 -16.55 -7.59
CA GLY A 44 -7.74 -16.41 -6.30
C GLY A 44 -8.88 -15.39 -6.34
N ALA A 45 -9.56 -15.24 -5.20
CA ALA A 45 -10.72 -14.36 -5.07
C ALA A 45 -10.35 -12.87 -4.98
N LEU A 46 -9.11 -12.54 -4.57
CA LEU A 46 -8.68 -11.16 -4.34
C LEU A 46 -7.80 -10.64 -5.48
N SER A 47 -8.08 -9.43 -5.92
CA SER A 47 -7.23 -8.66 -6.82
C SER A 47 -6.45 -7.59 -6.05
N LEU A 48 -5.34 -7.15 -6.61
CA LEU A 48 -4.54 -6.04 -6.10
C LEU A 48 -4.64 -4.86 -7.06
N TYR A 49 -5.07 -3.72 -6.55
CA TYR A 49 -5.08 -2.44 -7.24
C TYR A 49 -3.96 -1.57 -6.66
N HIS A 50 -2.93 -1.34 -7.47
CA HIS A 50 -1.75 -0.58 -7.08
C HIS A 50 -1.83 0.83 -7.65
N PHE A 51 -2.08 1.81 -6.79
CA PHE A 51 -2.24 3.22 -7.13
C PHE A 51 -0.95 4.00 -6.86
N ASP A 52 -0.68 4.99 -7.71
CA ASP A 52 0.33 6.03 -7.48
C ASP A 52 -0.34 7.40 -7.46
N MET A 53 -0.40 8.01 -6.29
CA MET A 53 -1.04 9.31 -6.08
C MET A 53 -0.03 10.47 -6.13
N TYR A 54 1.15 10.28 -6.69
CA TYR A 54 2.19 11.32 -6.76
C TYR A 54 1.70 12.63 -7.40
N ARG A 55 0.86 12.54 -8.42
CA ARG A 55 0.32 13.68 -9.16
C ARG A 55 -1.09 14.10 -8.73
N ILE A 56 -1.67 13.40 -7.77
CA ILE A 56 -3.02 13.67 -7.27
C ILE A 56 -2.91 14.56 -6.04
N ILE A 57 -3.67 15.63 -6.00
CA ILE A 57 -3.71 16.55 -4.85
C ILE A 57 -5.17 16.76 -4.47
N GLY A 58 -5.54 16.20 -3.32
CA GLY A 58 -6.85 16.37 -2.72
C GLY A 58 -7.99 15.59 -3.38
N ALA A 59 -9.18 15.71 -2.81
CA ALA A 59 -10.35 14.92 -3.17
C ALA A 59 -10.84 15.16 -4.60
N GLU A 60 -10.84 16.41 -5.06
CA GLU A 60 -11.33 16.77 -6.41
C GLU A 60 -10.50 16.10 -7.51
N SER A 61 -9.17 16.11 -7.39
CA SER A 61 -8.30 15.41 -8.32
C SER A 61 -8.48 13.90 -8.24
N LEU A 62 -8.75 13.36 -7.05
CA LEU A 62 -8.95 11.93 -6.85
C LEU A 62 -10.21 11.43 -7.55
N GLU A 63 -11.31 12.18 -7.51
CA GLU A 63 -12.55 11.82 -8.19
C GLU A 63 -12.35 11.60 -9.69
N THR A 64 -11.49 12.39 -10.33
CA THR A 64 -11.21 12.28 -11.76
C THR A 64 -10.46 11.01 -12.15
N THR A 65 -9.86 10.31 -11.20
CA THR A 65 -9.09 9.08 -11.45
C THR A 65 -9.93 7.83 -11.55
N GLY A 66 -11.21 7.88 -11.18
CA GLY A 66 -12.06 6.70 -11.02
C GLY A 66 -11.76 5.86 -9.78
N PHE A 67 -11.01 6.40 -8.82
CA PHE A 67 -10.60 5.69 -7.58
C PHE A 67 -11.79 5.07 -6.84
N TYR A 68 -12.90 5.79 -6.77
CA TYR A 68 -14.11 5.35 -6.06
C TYR A 68 -14.94 4.30 -6.82
N ASP A 69 -14.64 4.06 -8.09
CA ASP A 69 -15.33 3.04 -8.90
C ASP A 69 -14.76 1.62 -8.67
N TYR A 70 -13.59 1.52 -8.05
CA TYR A 70 -12.96 0.24 -7.74
C TYR A 70 -13.54 -0.42 -6.49
N PRO A 71 -13.75 -1.76 -6.49
CA PRO A 71 -14.39 -2.48 -5.39
C PRO A 71 -13.42 -2.73 -4.22
N LEU A 72 -13.23 -1.72 -3.37
CA LEU A 72 -12.31 -1.78 -2.21
C LEU A 72 -12.68 -2.89 -1.22
N GLU A 73 -13.97 -3.14 -0.99
CA GLU A 73 -14.41 -4.09 0.04
C GLU A 73 -14.03 -5.54 -0.27
N GLU A 74 -13.87 -5.86 -1.54
CA GLU A 74 -13.61 -7.22 -2.05
C GLU A 74 -12.15 -7.43 -2.47
N ASN A 75 -11.30 -6.39 -2.40
CA ASN A 75 -9.96 -6.42 -2.97
C ASN A 75 -8.93 -5.70 -2.09
N VAL A 76 -7.68 -5.76 -2.49
CA VAL A 76 -6.58 -5.07 -1.83
C VAL A 76 -6.17 -3.85 -2.63
N PHE A 77 -6.17 -2.70 -1.98
CA PHE A 77 -5.61 -1.45 -2.51
C PHE A 77 -4.24 -1.21 -1.89
N ALA A 78 -3.25 -0.99 -2.73
CA ALA A 78 -1.91 -0.56 -2.35
C ALA A 78 -1.70 0.84 -2.93
N ILE A 79 -1.55 1.85 -2.07
CA ILE A 79 -1.57 3.26 -2.46
C ILE A 79 -0.23 3.90 -2.13
N GLU A 80 0.54 4.25 -3.16
CA GLU A 80 1.75 5.05 -3.03
C GLU A 80 1.41 6.55 -2.98
N TRP A 81 2.21 7.33 -2.25
CA TRP A 81 1.99 8.76 -2.02
C TRP A 81 0.63 9.02 -1.36
N ALA A 82 0.29 8.19 -0.38
CA ALA A 82 -0.98 8.24 0.33
C ALA A 82 -1.20 9.56 1.08
N GLU A 83 -0.14 10.27 1.44
CA GLU A 83 -0.18 11.61 2.04
C GLU A 83 -0.89 12.64 1.17
N ASN A 84 -0.87 12.49 -0.16
CA ASN A 84 -1.52 13.41 -1.08
C ASN A 84 -3.05 13.35 -1.02
N ILE A 85 -3.59 12.23 -0.52
CA ILE A 85 -5.02 11.96 -0.39
C ILE A 85 -5.42 11.55 1.03
N ALA A 86 -4.67 12.00 2.04
CA ALA A 86 -4.80 11.53 3.42
C ALA A 86 -6.24 11.60 3.97
N ASP A 87 -6.97 12.68 3.65
CA ASP A 87 -8.35 12.89 4.09
C ASP A 87 -9.38 12.01 3.36
N CYS A 88 -8.97 11.38 2.25
CA CYS A 88 -9.82 10.50 1.44
C CYS A 88 -9.57 9.01 1.70
N LEU A 89 -8.55 8.69 2.51
CA LEU A 89 -8.21 7.31 2.81
C LEU A 89 -9.26 6.67 3.73
N PRO A 90 -9.57 5.37 3.54
CA PRO A 90 -10.42 4.64 4.48
C PRO A 90 -9.87 4.66 5.90
N GLU A 91 -10.74 4.77 6.89
CA GLU A 91 -10.35 4.69 8.31
C GLU A 91 -9.70 3.33 8.64
N ASN A 92 -10.30 2.25 8.14
CA ASN A 92 -9.75 0.90 8.26
C ASN A 92 -8.66 0.66 7.21
N ARG A 93 -7.44 1.09 7.50
CA ARG A 93 -6.27 0.89 6.63
C ARG A 93 -5.08 0.39 7.41
N ILE A 94 -4.16 -0.21 6.71
CA ILE A 94 -2.80 -0.46 7.17
C ILE A 94 -1.93 0.67 6.62
N ALA A 95 -1.26 1.39 7.50
CA ALA A 95 -0.26 2.38 7.13
C ALA A 95 1.13 1.72 7.15
N VAL A 96 1.87 1.85 6.06
CA VAL A 96 3.23 1.34 5.93
C VAL A 96 4.16 2.51 5.63
N THR A 97 4.99 2.87 6.59
CA THR A 97 6.02 3.90 6.43
C THR A 97 7.36 3.25 6.15
N ILE A 98 8.02 3.66 5.07
CA ILE A 98 9.33 3.13 4.67
C ILE A 98 10.33 4.27 4.64
N GLU A 99 11.35 4.18 5.50
CA GLU A 99 12.38 5.20 5.64
C GLU A 99 13.76 4.60 5.36
N PRO A 100 14.55 5.19 4.44
CA PRO A 100 15.92 4.76 4.22
C PRO A 100 16.78 5.09 5.45
N LEU A 101 17.49 4.10 6.00
CA LEU A 101 18.50 4.27 7.05
C LEU A 101 19.91 4.37 6.45
N SER A 102 20.15 3.63 5.36
CA SER A 102 21.40 3.62 4.60
C SER A 102 21.12 3.31 3.12
N GLU A 103 22.14 3.08 2.33
CA GLU A 103 21.96 2.63 0.93
C GLU A 103 21.24 1.28 0.86
N THR A 104 21.46 0.41 1.84
CA THR A 104 20.95 -0.98 1.85
C THR A 104 19.85 -1.21 2.87
N ASP A 105 19.75 -0.37 3.91
CA ASP A 105 18.86 -0.62 5.03
C ASP A 105 17.63 0.28 4.99
N ARG A 106 16.50 -0.27 5.39
CA ARG A 106 15.22 0.42 5.47
C ARG A 106 14.58 0.17 6.83
N GLN A 107 14.02 1.21 7.41
CA GLN A 107 13.09 1.06 8.52
C GLN A 107 11.68 0.98 7.96
N ILE A 108 10.96 -0.08 8.33
CA ILE A 108 9.56 -0.26 7.94
C ILE A 108 8.71 -0.23 9.20
N THR A 109 7.79 0.71 9.26
CA THR A 109 6.82 0.81 10.34
C THR A 109 5.45 0.46 9.79
N ILE A 110 4.76 -0.49 10.40
CA ILE A 110 3.43 -0.95 10.01
C ILE A 110 2.46 -0.66 11.14
N GLU A 111 1.44 0.13 10.83
CA GLU A 111 0.37 0.50 11.77
C GLU A 111 -0.97 0.12 11.16
N GLY A 112 -1.80 -0.56 11.93
CA GLY A 112 -3.14 -0.97 11.49
C GLY A 112 -4.23 -0.37 12.38
N GLY A 113 -5.42 -0.18 11.81
CA GLY A 113 -6.61 0.09 12.61
C GLY A 113 -7.00 -1.12 13.47
N THR A 114 -7.98 -0.93 14.37
CA THR A 114 -8.43 -1.96 15.34
C THR A 114 -8.78 -3.32 14.71
N ARG A 115 -9.24 -3.34 13.47
CA ARG A 115 -9.53 -4.56 12.71
C ARG A 115 -8.27 -5.40 12.44
N PHE A 116 -7.09 -4.77 12.41
CA PHE A 116 -5.81 -5.42 12.10
C PHE A 116 -4.96 -5.69 13.35
N ALA A 117 -5.36 -5.16 14.51
CA ALA A 117 -4.66 -5.39 15.77
C ALA A 117 -4.58 -6.87 16.16
N VAL A 118 -5.56 -7.68 15.73
CA VAL A 118 -5.61 -9.13 15.96
C VAL A 118 -4.57 -9.88 15.11
N LEU A 119 -4.16 -9.36 13.97
CA LEU A 119 -3.15 -9.99 13.11
C LEU A 119 -1.73 -9.87 13.68
N GLY A 120 -1.49 -8.95 14.62
CA GLY A 120 -0.20 -8.75 15.27
C GLY A 120 0.16 -9.79 16.34
N HIS A 121 -0.76 -10.67 16.75
CA HIS A 121 -0.52 -11.66 17.80
C HIS A 121 0.02 -13.02 17.32
N GLY A 122 0.17 -13.21 16.03
CA GLY A 122 0.70 -14.45 15.47
C GLY A 122 1.89 -14.21 14.53
N HIS A 123 3.10 -14.32 15.00
CA HIS A 123 4.39 -14.35 14.28
C HIS A 123 5.09 -13.03 13.94
N PHE A 124 4.48 -11.88 14.07
CA PHE A 124 5.18 -10.59 14.04
C PHE A 124 5.05 -9.98 15.42
N GLY A 125 6.17 -9.85 16.14
CA GLY A 125 6.15 -9.34 17.51
C GLY A 125 5.43 -7.98 17.61
N GLN A 126 4.70 -7.83 18.67
CA GLN A 126 4.00 -6.65 19.20
C GLN A 126 3.65 -5.53 18.23
N CYS A 127 2.35 -5.23 18.12
CA CYS A 127 1.79 -4.03 17.49
C CYS A 127 2.53 -2.78 18.00
N GLY A 128 3.12 -2.02 17.09
CA GLY A 128 4.02 -0.91 17.41
C GLY A 128 5.50 -1.22 17.12
N SER A 129 5.80 -2.38 16.56
CA SER A 129 7.17 -2.76 16.25
C SER A 129 7.63 -2.15 14.93
N SER A 130 8.61 -1.26 14.98
CA SER A 130 9.45 -0.96 13.83
C SER A 130 10.31 -2.18 13.53
N CYS A 131 10.25 -2.69 12.31
CA CYS A 131 11.14 -3.73 11.84
C CYS A 131 12.23 -3.08 10.99
N THR A 132 13.49 -3.29 11.35
CA THR A 132 14.65 -2.92 10.52
C THR A 132 15.01 -4.15 9.68
N VAL A 133 15.01 -4.00 8.37
CA VAL A 133 15.40 -5.03 7.41
C VAL A 133 16.62 -4.55 6.64
#